data_fb24df21b42d591b2b027f3cf341eb72
#
_entry.id   fb24df21b42d591b2b027f3cf341eb72
#
_cell.length_a   1.000
_cell.length_b   1.000
_cell.length_c   1.000
_cell.angle_alpha   90.00
_cell.angle_beta   90.00
_cell.angle_gamma   90.00
#
_symmetry.space_group_name_H-M   'P 1'
#
loop_
_entity.id
_entity.type
_entity.pdbx_description
1 polymer ?
#
loop_
_entity_poly.entity_id
_entity_poly.type
_entity_poly.pdbx_seq_one_letter_code
_entity_poly.pdbx_strand_id
1 'polypeptide(L)'
;MVTRLIRATMDGVQNSVRISGELSSSFESRRGLRQGDGLSCLLFNIALEGVMRRAGLNSRGTIFTKSSQFVCFADDMDIIARTFGTVAEQYTRLKREAAKVGLVVNAAKTKYMLVGGTERDRTSLGSNVTIDGDTFEVVEEFVYLGSLLTADNNVSREIRKRIISGSRAYYGLQKKLRSKKIHPRTKCTMYKTLIRPVVLYGHEMWTMLEEDMQALGVFERRVLRTIFGGVQENGVWRRRMNHELAALYGEPSIQKVAKAGRIRWAGHVARMPDNNPAKLVFANHPVGTRRRGAQRARWADQVERDLASVGRDRRWRAAAANRVLWRQIVDSVLS
;
A
#
# COMPACT_ATOMS: atom_id res chain seq x y z
N MET A 1 -12.39 -34.05 -14.87
CA MET A 1 -11.02 -34.52 -14.63
C MET A 1 -10.30 -33.63 -13.60
N VAL A 2 -10.16 -32.32 -13.82
CA VAL A 2 -9.44 -31.41 -12.92
C VAL A 2 -9.97 -31.41 -11.47
N THR A 3 -11.29 -31.34 -11.27
CA THR A 3 -11.90 -31.36 -9.92
C THR A 3 -11.58 -32.64 -9.14
N ARG A 4 -11.49 -33.81 -9.82
CA ARG A 4 -11.08 -35.07 -9.18
C ARG A 4 -9.62 -35.02 -8.71
N LEU A 5 -8.73 -34.44 -9.53
CA LEU A 5 -7.31 -34.30 -9.18
C LEU A 5 -7.15 -33.36 -7.98
N ILE A 6 -7.85 -32.20 -8.00
CA ILE A 6 -7.82 -31.27 -6.86
C ILE A 6 -8.32 -31.96 -5.59
N ARG A 7 -9.43 -32.70 -5.66
CA ARG A 7 -9.94 -33.46 -4.50
C ARG A 7 -8.92 -34.46 -3.98
N ALA A 8 -8.28 -35.23 -4.87
CA ALA A 8 -7.27 -36.23 -4.50
C ALA A 8 -6.05 -35.60 -3.78
N THR A 9 -5.73 -34.32 -4.03
CA THR A 9 -4.66 -33.62 -3.31
C THR A 9 -5.07 -33.13 -1.93
N MET A 10 -6.37 -33.13 -1.62
CA MET A 10 -6.95 -32.62 -0.37
C MET A 10 -7.47 -33.71 0.55
N ASP A 11 -7.83 -34.87 0.02
CA ASP A 11 -8.32 -35.99 0.81
C ASP A 11 -7.17 -36.81 1.44
N GLY A 12 -7.33 -37.22 2.70
CA GLY A 12 -6.38 -38.07 3.42
C GLY A 12 -5.03 -37.42 3.74
N VAL A 13 -5.00 -36.10 3.88
CA VAL A 13 -3.76 -35.35 4.12
C VAL A 13 -3.18 -35.64 5.49
N GLN A 14 -1.99 -36.23 5.50
CA GLN A 14 -1.23 -36.51 6.72
C GLN A 14 -0.23 -35.41 6.99
N ASN A 15 -0.16 -34.94 8.23
CA ASN A 15 0.77 -33.92 8.68
C ASN A 15 1.55 -34.41 9.90
N SER A 16 2.78 -33.91 10.07
CA SER A 16 3.60 -34.08 11.27
C SER A 16 4.27 -32.78 11.63
N VAL A 17 4.45 -32.49 12.90
CA VAL A 17 5.15 -31.30 13.39
C VAL A 17 6.62 -31.68 13.63
N ARG A 18 7.54 -30.82 13.12
CA ARG A 18 8.99 -30.97 13.39
C ARG A 18 9.42 -29.94 14.42
N ILE A 19 9.98 -30.42 15.53
CA ILE A 19 10.56 -29.59 16.61
C ILE A 19 11.97 -30.09 16.88
N SER A 20 12.96 -29.19 16.79
CA SER A 20 14.37 -29.54 17.07
C SER A 20 14.92 -30.74 16.31
N GLY A 21 14.38 -31.05 15.12
CA GLY A 21 14.79 -32.17 14.28
C GLY A 21 13.94 -33.42 14.43
N GLU A 22 13.17 -33.57 15.49
CA GLU A 22 12.26 -34.70 15.74
C GLU A 22 10.88 -34.47 15.14
N LEU A 23 10.24 -35.54 14.64
CA LEU A 23 8.90 -35.48 14.08
C LEU A 23 7.88 -36.03 15.09
N SER A 24 6.75 -35.34 15.22
CA SER A 24 5.59 -35.86 15.95
C SER A 24 5.00 -37.10 15.22
N SER A 25 4.11 -37.83 15.92
CA SER A 25 3.20 -38.76 15.25
C SER A 25 2.40 -38.07 14.15
N SER A 26 2.09 -38.80 13.09
CA SER A 26 1.27 -38.26 11.98
C SER A 26 -0.18 -38.07 12.42
N PHE A 27 -0.80 -36.95 11.97
CA PHE A 27 -2.21 -36.69 12.16
C PHE A 27 -2.87 -36.24 10.86
N GLU A 28 -4.14 -36.59 10.68
CA GLU A 28 -4.90 -36.24 9.48
C GLU A 28 -5.49 -34.84 9.58
N SER A 29 -5.29 -34.01 8.52
CA SER A 29 -5.96 -32.72 8.36
C SER A 29 -7.15 -32.84 7.42
N ARG A 30 -8.35 -32.72 7.97
CA ARG A 30 -9.62 -32.91 7.24
C ARG A 30 -10.26 -31.63 6.73
N ARG A 31 -9.77 -30.47 7.12
CA ARG A 31 -10.35 -29.14 6.77
C ARG A 31 -9.28 -28.11 6.52
N GLY A 32 -9.60 -27.13 5.69
CA GLY A 32 -8.74 -26.01 5.37
C GLY A 32 -7.82 -26.29 4.18
N LEU A 33 -7.06 -25.25 3.82
CA LEU A 33 -6.07 -25.27 2.74
C LEU A 33 -4.67 -25.25 3.34
N ARG A 34 -3.71 -25.92 2.72
CA ARG A 34 -2.32 -25.96 3.19
C ARG A 34 -1.65 -24.60 2.93
N GLN A 35 -1.07 -24.01 3.96
CA GLN A 35 -0.24 -22.84 3.78
C GLN A 35 1.03 -23.19 2.99
N GLY A 36 1.30 -22.42 1.91
CA GLY A 36 2.45 -22.67 1.02
C GLY A 36 2.17 -23.58 -0.19
N ASP A 37 0.99 -24.20 -0.28
CA ASP A 37 0.58 -24.94 -1.48
C ASP A 37 0.19 -23.94 -2.59
N GLY A 38 0.65 -24.19 -3.82
CA GLY A 38 0.39 -23.31 -4.97
C GLY A 38 -1.09 -23.15 -5.34
N LEU A 39 -1.96 -24.10 -4.97
CA LEU A 39 -3.40 -24.03 -5.22
C LEU A 39 -4.17 -23.33 -4.10
N SER A 40 -3.63 -23.22 -2.90
CA SER A 40 -4.34 -22.73 -1.72
C SER A 40 -4.90 -21.32 -1.90
N CYS A 41 -4.09 -20.37 -2.38
CA CYS A 41 -4.54 -19.00 -2.62
C CYS A 41 -5.66 -18.94 -3.66
N LEU A 42 -5.56 -19.71 -4.73
CA LEU A 42 -6.57 -19.74 -5.79
C LEU A 42 -7.89 -20.32 -5.28
N LEU A 43 -7.84 -21.45 -4.59
CA LEU A 43 -9.01 -22.13 -4.04
C LEU A 43 -9.70 -21.29 -2.97
N PHE A 44 -8.92 -20.62 -2.11
CA PHE A 44 -9.46 -19.67 -1.14
C PHE A 44 -10.20 -18.52 -1.80
N ASN A 45 -9.60 -17.90 -2.82
CA ASN A 45 -10.22 -16.80 -3.55
C ASN A 45 -11.52 -17.23 -4.27
N ILE A 46 -11.56 -18.45 -4.84
CA ILE A 46 -12.79 -19.03 -5.44
C ILE A 46 -13.87 -19.22 -4.37
N ALA A 47 -13.51 -19.75 -3.20
CA ALA A 47 -14.44 -19.94 -2.09
C ALA A 47 -14.99 -18.61 -1.59
N LEU A 48 -14.11 -17.60 -1.39
CA LEU A 48 -14.48 -16.26 -0.94
C LEU A 48 -15.37 -15.55 -1.95
N GLU A 49 -15.05 -15.62 -3.25
CA GLU A 49 -15.91 -15.10 -4.32
C GLU A 49 -17.31 -15.72 -4.29
N GLY A 50 -17.40 -17.04 -4.04
CA GLY A 50 -18.66 -17.75 -3.85
C GLY A 50 -19.45 -17.22 -2.65
N VAL A 51 -18.78 -16.93 -1.53
CA VAL A 51 -19.38 -16.30 -0.34
C VAL A 51 -19.93 -14.92 -0.68
N MET A 52 -19.14 -14.08 -1.31
CA MET A 52 -19.54 -12.72 -1.68
C MET A 52 -20.74 -12.68 -2.61
N ARG A 53 -20.78 -13.58 -3.61
CA ARG A 53 -21.92 -13.70 -4.51
C ARG A 53 -23.20 -14.12 -3.80
N ARG A 54 -23.14 -15.13 -2.92
CA ARG A 54 -24.31 -15.59 -2.14
C ARG A 54 -24.79 -14.55 -1.13
N ALA A 55 -23.87 -13.80 -0.53
CA ALA A 55 -24.19 -12.69 0.35
C ALA A 55 -24.84 -11.50 -0.38
N GLY A 56 -24.90 -11.53 -1.72
CA GLY A 56 -25.39 -10.41 -2.51
C GLY A 56 -24.54 -9.16 -2.39
N LEU A 57 -23.25 -9.33 -2.06
CA LEU A 57 -22.30 -8.23 -1.93
C LEU A 57 -21.94 -7.72 -3.32
N ASN A 58 -22.14 -6.43 -3.54
CA ASN A 58 -21.89 -5.85 -4.84
C ASN A 58 -20.42 -5.47 -4.99
N SER A 59 -19.62 -6.33 -5.62
CA SER A 59 -18.23 -6.12 -5.95
C SER A 59 -18.01 -5.17 -7.14
N ARG A 60 -19.06 -4.79 -7.88
CA ARG A 60 -18.96 -3.92 -9.06
C ARG A 60 -19.37 -2.48 -8.73
N GLY A 61 -18.56 -1.53 -9.17
CA GLY A 61 -18.79 -0.10 -8.94
C GLY A 61 -17.91 0.46 -7.82
N THR A 62 -18.10 1.74 -7.51
CA THR A 62 -17.32 2.47 -6.50
C THR A 62 -18.26 3.15 -5.51
N ILE A 63 -17.72 3.58 -4.37
CA ILE A 63 -18.43 4.38 -3.36
C ILE A 63 -19.01 5.69 -3.94
N PHE A 64 -18.56 6.15 -5.10
CA PHE A 64 -19.10 7.34 -5.76
C PHE A 64 -20.44 7.08 -6.43
N THR A 65 -20.67 5.85 -6.91
CA THR A 65 -21.88 5.45 -7.65
C THR A 65 -22.80 4.53 -6.89
N LYS A 66 -22.32 3.99 -5.73
CA LYS A 66 -23.05 3.00 -4.91
C LYS A 66 -22.97 3.35 -3.43
N SER A 67 -23.85 2.71 -2.65
CA SER A 67 -23.87 2.89 -1.18
C SER A 67 -22.71 2.22 -0.47
N SER A 68 -22.10 1.19 -1.08
CA SER A 68 -20.98 0.45 -0.51
C SER A 68 -19.99 -0.02 -1.57
N GLN A 69 -18.77 -0.28 -1.13
CA GLN A 69 -17.68 -0.84 -1.93
C GLN A 69 -16.92 -1.87 -1.09
N PHE A 70 -16.51 -2.96 -1.73
CA PHE A 70 -15.67 -3.99 -1.13
C PHE A 70 -14.30 -3.96 -1.78
N VAL A 71 -13.25 -4.05 -0.96
CA VAL A 71 -11.88 -4.21 -1.41
C VAL A 71 -11.32 -5.42 -0.69
N CYS A 72 -10.89 -6.43 -1.44
CA CYS A 72 -10.41 -7.69 -0.88
C CYS A 72 -9.04 -8.04 -1.44
N PHE A 73 -8.18 -8.52 -0.57
CA PHE A 73 -6.90 -9.12 -0.93
C PHE A 73 -6.71 -10.37 -0.06
N ALA A 74 -6.95 -11.55 -0.65
CA ALA A 74 -7.03 -12.82 0.06
C ALA A 74 -8.06 -12.75 1.21
N ASP A 75 -7.65 -12.99 2.45
CA ASP A 75 -8.47 -12.92 3.66
C ASP A 75 -8.65 -11.50 4.22
N ASP A 76 -7.83 -10.55 3.79
CA ASP A 76 -7.98 -9.14 4.17
C ASP A 76 -9.11 -8.50 3.34
N MET A 77 -10.16 -8.00 4.02
CA MET A 77 -11.33 -7.40 3.39
C MET A 77 -11.71 -6.08 4.06
N ASP A 78 -11.90 -5.05 3.22
CA ASP A 78 -12.48 -3.78 3.63
C ASP A 78 -13.92 -3.64 3.14
N ILE A 79 -14.83 -3.29 4.03
CA ILE A 79 -16.21 -2.89 3.74
C ILE A 79 -16.29 -1.38 3.88
N ILE A 80 -16.44 -0.67 2.76
CA ILE A 80 -16.51 0.79 2.71
C ILE A 80 -17.95 1.19 2.40
N ALA A 81 -18.59 1.97 3.27
CA ALA A 81 -19.94 2.48 3.01
C ALA A 81 -20.11 3.92 3.54
N ARG A 82 -21.21 4.56 3.14
CA ARG A 82 -21.52 5.94 3.54
C ARG A 82 -22.18 6.04 4.90
N THR A 83 -22.80 4.97 5.39
CA THR A 83 -23.51 4.93 6.66
C THR A 83 -23.14 3.68 7.46
N PHE A 84 -23.17 3.78 8.78
CA PHE A 84 -22.96 2.66 9.70
C PHE A 84 -23.95 1.51 9.40
N GLY A 85 -25.24 1.83 9.21
CA GLY A 85 -26.26 0.81 8.92
C GLY A 85 -25.94 -0.02 7.67
N THR A 86 -25.40 0.62 6.62
CA THR A 86 -24.98 -0.11 5.41
C THR A 86 -23.78 -1.02 5.69
N VAL A 87 -22.79 -0.57 6.49
CA VAL A 87 -21.66 -1.43 6.89
C VAL A 87 -22.17 -2.63 7.69
N ALA A 88 -23.06 -2.39 8.66
CA ALA A 88 -23.61 -3.43 9.51
C ALA A 88 -24.40 -4.48 8.70
N GLU A 89 -25.25 -4.05 7.79
CA GLU A 89 -26.00 -4.94 6.90
C GLU A 89 -25.07 -5.81 6.06
N GLN A 90 -24.08 -5.21 5.42
CA GLN A 90 -23.14 -5.94 4.56
C GLN A 90 -22.28 -6.93 5.36
N TYR A 91 -21.84 -6.52 6.55
CA TYR A 91 -21.11 -7.40 7.45
C TYR A 91 -21.95 -8.62 7.88
N THR A 92 -23.17 -8.41 8.31
CA THR A 92 -24.09 -9.51 8.72
C THR A 92 -24.33 -10.50 7.60
N ARG A 93 -24.55 -10.02 6.37
CA ARG A 93 -24.70 -10.87 5.19
C ARG A 93 -23.43 -11.68 4.90
N LEU A 94 -22.27 -11.04 4.95
CA LEU A 94 -20.97 -11.68 4.75
C LEU A 94 -20.74 -12.79 5.80
N LYS A 95 -20.88 -12.45 7.08
CA LYS A 95 -20.70 -13.37 8.20
C LYS A 95 -21.56 -14.62 8.08
N ARG A 96 -22.84 -14.45 7.75
CA ARG A 96 -23.80 -15.56 7.56
C ARG A 96 -23.38 -16.50 6.43
N GLU A 97 -22.97 -15.96 5.27
CA GLU A 97 -22.58 -16.80 4.13
C GLU A 97 -21.18 -17.41 4.29
N ALA A 98 -20.26 -16.73 4.98
CA ALA A 98 -18.94 -17.23 5.34
C ALA A 98 -19.04 -18.45 6.28
N ALA A 99 -19.92 -18.37 7.29
CA ALA A 99 -20.14 -19.47 8.24
C ALA A 99 -20.59 -20.78 7.56
N LYS A 100 -21.36 -20.69 6.45
CA LYS A 100 -21.81 -21.87 5.67
C LYS A 100 -20.64 -22.66 5.03
N VAL A 101 -19.51 -22.01 4.83
CA VAL A 101 -18.28 -22.64 4.28
C VAL A 101 -17.19 -22.80 5.32
N GLY A 102 -17.51 -22.60 6.61
CA GLY A 102 -16.58 -22.76 7.72
C GLY A 102 -15.59 -21.60 7.88
N LEU A 103 -15.83 -20.45 7.25
CA LEU A 103 -15.02 -19.25 7.45
C LEU A 103 -15.60 -18.40 8.58
N VAL A 104 -14.72 -17.93 9.47
CA VAL A 104 -15.08 -17.11 10.62
C VAL A 104 -14.33 -15.79 10.57
N VAL A 105 -15.03 -14.68 10.79
CA VAL A 105 -14.42 -13.36 10.88
C VAL A 105 -13.67 -13.25 12.20
N ASN A 106 -12.42 -12.80 12.16
CA ASN A 106 -11.63 -12.54 13.36
C ASN A 106 -11.97 -11.14 13.90
N ALA A 107 -12.98 -11.04 14.76
CA ALA A 107 -13.44 -9.78 15.33
C ALA A 107 -12.33 -9.03 16.10
N ALA A 108 -11.42 -9.74 16.79
CA ALA A 108 -10.33 -9.12 17.54
C ALA A 108 -9.31 -8.39 16.63
N LYS A 109 -9.11 -8.88 15.42
CA LYS A 109 -8.24 -8.22 14.40
C LYS A 109 -8.96 -7.20 13.55
N THR A 110 -10.28 -7.32 13.42
CA THR A 110 -11.09 -6.42 12.60
C THR A 110 -11.28 -5.09 13.34
N LYS A 111 -11.19 -3.98 12.60
CA LYS A 111 -11.32 -2.63 13.15
C LYS A 111 -12.42 -1.87 12.42
N TYR A 112 -12.99 -0.90 13.09
CA TYR A 112 -13.91 0.05 12.50
C TYR A 112 -13.26 1.43 12.46
N MET A 113 -13.38 2.14 11.35
CA MET A 113 -12.83 3.49 11.19
C MET A 113 -13.85 4.42 10.54
N LEU A 114 -14.11 5.56 11.18
CA LEU A 114 -14.94 6.63 10.62
C LEU A 114 -14.06 7.64 9.89
N VAL A 115 -14.15 7.68 8.55
CA VAL A 115 -13.36 8.58 7.71
C VAL A 115 -14.12 9.87 7.45
N GLY A 116 -13.54 11.02 7.75
CA GLY A 116 -14.07 12.35 7.41
C GLY A 116 -15.23 12.85 8.27
N GLY A 117 -15.61 12.15 9.34
CA GLY A 117 -16.62 12.61 10.31
C GLY A 117 -16.18 13.83 11.11
N THR A 118 -17.15 14.54 11.70
CA THR A 118 -16.88 15.62 12.67
C THR A 118 -16.40 15.06 13.98
N GLU A 119 -15.85 15.90 14.86
CA GLU A 119 -15.47 15.50 16.23
C GLU A 119 -16.67 14.95 17.02
N ARG A 120 -17.85 15.54 16.83
CA ARG A 120 -19.11 15.04 17.43
C ARG A 120 -19.44 13.63 16.96
N ASP A 121 -19.29 13.33 15.66
CA ASP A 121 -19.56 12.00 15.12
C ASP A 121 -18.62 10.96 15.75
N ARG A 122 -17.34 11.30 15.92
CA ARG A 122 -16.34 10.43 16.55
C ARG A 122 -16.65 10.21 18.04
N THR A 123 -16.95 11.27 18.76
CA THR A 123 -17.30 11.19 20.19
C THR A 123 -18.56 10.34 20.40
N SER A 124 -19.59 10.50 19.55
CA SER A 124 -20.83 9.71 19.65
C SER A 124 -20.66 8.24 19.31
N LEU A 125 -19.63 7.89 18.52
CA LEU A 125 -19.35 6.50 18.13
C LEU A 125 -18.73 5.69 19.27
N GLY A 126 -18.03 6.35 20.20
CA GLY A 126 -17.32 5.69 21.32
C GLY A 126 -16.09 4.90 20.87
N SER A 127 -15.57 4.07 21.75
CA SER A 127 -14.36 3.27 21.51
C SER A 127 -14.63 1.94 20.79
N ASN A 128 -15.87 1.49 20.75
CA ASN A 128 -16.26 0.22 20.16
C ASN A 128 -17.61 0.32 19.47
N VAL A 129 -17.80 -0.47 18.40
CA VAL A 129 -19.08 -0.68 17.75
C VAL A 129 -19.42 -2.16 17.77
N THR A 130 -20.70 -2.48 17.97
CA THR A 130 -21.19 -3.88 17.94
C THR A 130 -22.07 -4.08 16.73
N ILE A 131 -21.77 -5.11 15.94
CA ILE A 131 -22.51 -5.50 14.74
C ILE A 131 -22.73 -7.02 14.81
N ASP A 132 -23.98 -7.46 14.79
CA ASP A 132 -24.36 -8.87 14.76
C ASP A 132 -23.66 -9.72 15.85
N GLY A 133 -23.56 -9.15 17.08
CA GLY A 133 -22.93 -9.79 18.23
C GLY A 133 -21.41 -9.70 18.30
N ASP A 134 -20.73 -9.27 17.23
CA ASP A 134 -19.29 -9.02 17.25
C ASP A 134 -18.98 -7.57 17.61
N THR A 135 -17.95 -7.36 18.44
CA THR A 135 -17.52 -6.04 18.87
C THR A 135 -16.20 -5.67 18.20
N PHE A 136 -16.16 -4.50 17.56
CA PHE A 136 -15.02 -3.97 16.84
C PHE A 136 -14.50 -2.70 17.51
N GLU A 137 -13.20 -2.63 17.71
CA GLU A 137 -12.53 -1.42 18.18
C GLU A 137 -12.64 -0.31 17.12
N VAL A 138 -13.02 0.90 17.57
CA VAL A 138 -13.01 2.10 16.73
C VAL A 138 -11.60 2.69 16.75
N VAL A 139 -11.02 2.85 15.57
CA VAL A 139 -9.64 3.33 15.44
C VAL A 139 -9.56 4.57 14.56
N GLU A 140 -8.58 5.42 14.84
CA GLU A 140 -8.26 6.59 14.00
C GLU A 140 -7.21 6.28 12.92
N GLU A 141 -6.49 5.20 13.08
CA GLU A 141 -5.51 4.73 12.11
C GLU A 141 -5.48 3.21 12.03
N PHE A 142 -5.26 2.70 10.84
CA PHE A 142 -5.23 1.28 10.57
C PHE A 142 -4.18 0.95 9.51
N VAL A 143 -3.49 -0.18 9.66
CA VAL A 143 -2.52 -0.65 8.67
C VAL A 143 -3.19 -1.67 7.76
N TYR A 144 -3.41 -1.30 6.50
CA TYR A 144 -3.97 -2.16 5.47
C TYR A 144 -2.93 -2.45 4.39
N LEU A 145 -2.68 -3.71 4.09
CA LEU A 145 -1.66 -4.17 3.14
C LEU A 145 -0.29 -3.49 3.34
N GLY A 146 0.07 -3.27 4.59
CA GLY A 146 1.31 -2.62 4.97
C GLY A 146 1.29 -1.09 4.92
N SER A 147 0.30 -0.42 4.36
CA SER A 147 0.17 1.05 4.33
C SER A 147 -0.72 1.56 5.46
N LEU A 148 -0.35 2.68 6.06
CA LEU A 148 -1.12 3.33 7.12
C LEU A 148 -2.25 4.15 6.50
N LEU A 149 -3.49 3.80 6.84
CA LEU A 149 -4.68 4.59 6.57
C LEU A 149 -5.04 5.38 7.82
N THR A 150 -5.48 6.62 7.67
CA THR A 150 -5.87 7.49 8.79
C THR A 150 -7.28 8.05 8.57
N ALA A 151 -8.07 8.17 9.62
CA ALA A 151 -9.44 8.68 9.58
C ALA A 151 -9.51 10.11 9.00
N ASP A 152 -8.47 10.90 9.18
CA ASP A 152 -8.32 12.26 8.64
C ASP A 152 -7.66 12.30 7.25
N ASN A 153 -7.36 11.13 6.66
CA ASN A 153 -6.68 10.99 5.36
C ASN A 153 -5.33 11.74 5.29
N ASN A 154 -4.51 11.61 6.33
CA ASN A 154 -3.21 12.27 6.46
C ASN A 154 -2.07 11.39 5.94
N VAL A 155 -1.72 11.56 4.66
CA VAL A 155 -0.65 10.81 4.00
C VAL A 155 0.73 11.09 4.60
N SER A 156 0.97 12.26 5.18
CA SER A 156 2.25 12.58 5.82
C SER A 156 2.58 11.66 7.00
N ARG A 157 1.56 11.11 7.69
CA ARG A 157 1.76 10.11 8.77
C ARG A 157 2.33 8.81 8.20
N GLU A 158 1.81 8.33 7.06
CA GLU A 158 2.36 7.17 6.37
C GLU A 158 3.82 7.43 5.93
N ILE A 159 4.10 8.57 5.31
CA ILE A 159 5.45 8.92 4.85
C ILE A 159 6.45 8.94 6.01
N ARG A 160 6.08 9.53 7.14
CA ARG A 160 6.91 9.52 8.37
C ARG A 160 7.16 8.10 8.87
N LYS A 161 6.14 7.25 8.91
CA LYS A 161 6.25 5.84 9.27
C LYS A 161 7.21 5.09 8.35
N ARG A 162 7.17 5.36 7.05
CA ARG A 162 8.09 4.77 6.05
C ARG A 162 9.53 5.24 6.27
N ILE A 163 9.75 6.52 6.55
CA ILE A 163 11.08 7.05 6.88
C ILE A 163 11.64 6.38 8.14
N ILE A 164 10.80 6.14 9.16
CA ILE A 164 11.21 5.41 10.37
C ILE A 164 11.59 3.97 10.02
N SER A 165 10.78 3.27 9.22
CA SER A 165 11.06 1.90 8.78
C SER A 165 12.35 1.83 7.94
N GLY A 166 12.54 2.76 7.01
CA GLY A 166 13.78 2.89 6.25
C GLY A 166 14.99 3.23 7.12
N SER A 167 14.79 4.01 8.19
CA SER A 167 15.84 4.29 9.18
C SER A 167 16.27 3.03 9.93
N ARG A 168 15.32 2.15 10.29
CA ARG A 168 15.64 0.84 10.90
C ARG A 168 16.47 -0.02 9.94
N ALA A 169 16.09 -0.12 8.68
CA ALA A 169 16.85 -0.83 7.65
C ALA A 169 18.26 -0.23 7.46
N TYR A 170 18.36 1.11 7.43
CA TYR A 170 19.62 1.82 7.35
C TYR A 170 20.55 1.51 8.55
N TYR A 171 20.05 1.55 9.78
CA TYR A 171 20.85 1.26 10.95
C TYR A 171 21.34 -0.19 10.98
N GLY A 172 20.50 -1.15 10.54
CA GLY A 172 20.92 -2.56 10.38
C GLY A 172 22.08 -2.76 9.40
N LEU A 173 22.19 -1.88 8.39
CA LEU A 173 23.24 -1.94 7.37
C LEU A 173 24.38 -0.95 7.60
N GLN A 174 24.32 -0.10 8.62
CA GLN A 174 25.23 1.03 8.82
C GLN A 174 26.69 0.63 8.89
N LYS A 175 27.03 -0.48 9.57
CA LYS A 175 28.40 -1.03 9.61
C LYS A 175 28.96 -1.28 8.21
N LYS A 176 28.14 -1.88 7.32
CA LYS A 176 28.53 -2.17 5.94
C LYS A 176 28.66 -0.90 5.12
N LEU A 177 27.75 0.05 5.28
CA LEU A 177 27.77 1.34 4.57
C LEU A 177 28.97 2.21 4.97
N ARG A 178 29.46 2.12 6.20
CA ARG A 178 30.68 2.82 6.70
C ARG A 178 31.98 2.12 6.33
N SER A 179 31.95 0.83 5.99
CA SER A 179 33.17 0.04 5.77
C SER A 179 34.02 0.59 4.62
N LYS A 180 35.30 0.83 4.86
CA LYS A 180 36.27 1.23 3.81
C LYS A 180 36.56 0.08 2.83
N LYS A 181 36.28 -1.17 3.21
CA LYS A 181 36.52 -2.37 2.36
C LYS A 181 35.47 -2.55 1.26
N ILE A 182 34.32 -1.87 1.35
CA ILE A 182 33.24 -1.98 0.37
C ILE A 182 33.27 -0.75 -0.53
N HIS A 183 33.30 -0.99 -1.84
CA HIS A 183 33.33 0.10 -2.83
C HIS A 183 32.04 0.96 -2.78
N PRO A 184 32.11 2.29 -2.97
CA PRO A 184 30.94 3.17 -2.92
C PRO A 184 29.78 2.77 -3.84
N ARG A 185 30.08 2.30 -5.07
CA ARG A 185 29.04 1.80 -6.00
C ARG A 185 28.22 0.65 -5.39
N THR A 186 28.89 -0.32 -4.74
CA THR A 186 28.21 -1.43 -4.06
C THR A 186 27.31 -0.93 -2.93
N LYS A 187 27.78 0.05 -2.16
CA LYS A 187 26.99 0.67 -1.07
C LYS A 187 25.76 1.41 -1.64
N CYS A 188 25.90 2.13 -2.76
CA CYS A 188 24.78 2.75 -3.46
C CYS A 188 23.79 1.70 -3.96
N THR A 189 24.27 0.56 -4.46
CA THR A 189 23.38 -0.57 -4.82
C THR A 189 22.65 -1.12 -3.60
N MET A 190 23.32 -1.32 -2.46
CA MET A 190 22.66 -1.72 -1.20
C MET A 190 21.59 -0.71 -0.77
N TYR A 191 21.85 0.58 -0.88
CA TYR A 191 20.85 1.61 -0.61
C TYR A 191 19.64 1.46 -1.54
N LYS A 192 19.88 1.37 -2.87
CA LYS A 192 18.82 1.28 -3.88
C LYS A 192 17.96 0.01 -3.76
N THR A 193 18.54 -1.10 -3.32
CA THR A 193 17.85 -2.40 -3.32
C THR A 193 17.30 -2.81 -1.95
N LEU A 194 17.91 -2.37 -0.84
CA LEU A 194 17.54 -2.84 0.50
C LEU A 194 16.92 -1.75 1.39
N ILE A 195 17.25 -0.48 1.18
CA ILE A 195 16.80 0.61 2.05
C ILE A 195 15.70 1.45 1.35
N ARG A 196 15.99 1.97 0.15
CA ARG A 196 15.07 2.84 -0.58
C ARG A 196 13.69 2.20 -0.85
N PRO A 197 13.57 0.91 -1.22
CA PRO A 197 12.26 0.27 -1.42
C PRO A 197 11.42 0.19 -0.14
N VAL A 198 12.04 0.07 1.04
CA VAL A 198 11.33 0.10 2.32
C VAL A 198 10.69 1.47 2.57
N VAL A 199 11.42 2.55 2.25
CA VAL A 199 10.90 3.92 2.36
C VAL A 199 9.81 4.19 1.33
N LEU A 200 10.01 3.74 0.09
CA LEU A 200 9.12 4.05 -1.03
C LEU A 200 7.99 3.03 -1.23
N TYR A 201 7.71 2.15 -0.27
CA TYR A 201 6.59 1.24 -0.40
C TYR A 201 5.26 2.01 -0.44
N GLY A 202 4.44 1.81 -1.48
CA GLY A 202 3.15 2.49 -1.68
C GLY A 202 3.26 3.97 -2.07
N HIS A 203 4.45 4.47 -2.41
CA HIS A 203 4.68 5.87 -2.77
C HIS A 203 3.90 6.35 -3.99
N GLU A 204 3.45 5.45 -4.84
CA GLU A 204 2.64 5.74 -6.02
C GLU A 204 1.33 6.44 -5.65
N MET A 205 0.81 6.16 -4.45
CA MET A 205 -0.46 6.70 -3.97
C MET A 205 -0.32 7.98 -3.14
N TRP A 206 0.90 8.44 -2.84
CA TRP A 206 1.10 9.55 -1.93
C TRP A 206 0.76 10.91 -2.57
N THR A 207 -0.02 11.70 -1.85
CA THR A 207 -0.22 13.14 -2.09
C THR A 207 0.73 13.92 -1.19
N MET A 208 2.00 14.03 -1.62
CA MET A 208 3.07 14.59 -0.81
C MET A 208 2.97 16.12 -0.70
N LEU A 209 3.15 16.61 0.51
CA LEU A 209 3.42 18.03 0.78
C LEU A 209 4.91 18.33 0.56
N GLU A 210 5.27 19.59 0.48
CA GLU A 210 6.67 20.01 0.33
C GLU A 210 7.52 19.55 1.53
N GLU A 211 6.98 19.57 2.74
CA GLU A 211 7.63 19.06 3.94
C GLU A 211 7.95 17.56 3.85
N ASP A 212 7.06 16.77 3.26
CA ASP A 212 7.26 15.34 3.05
C ASP A 212 8.39 15.08 2.06
N MET A 213 8.43 15.87 0.97
CA MET A 213 9.50 15.84 -0.02
C MET A 213 10.85 16.18 0.61
N GLN A 214 10.89 17.21 1.45
CA GLN A 214 12.10 17.60 2.17
C GLN A 214 12.53 16.52 3.15
N ALA A 215 11.62 15.90 3.90
CA ALA A 215 11.91 14.82 4.84
C ALA A 215 12.53 13.60 4.15
N LEU A 216 12.00 13.19 3.00
CA LEU A 216 12.57 12.13 2.15
C LEU A 216 14.00 12.48 1.70
N GLY A 217 14.21 13.71 1.23
CA GLY A 217 15.53 14.18 0.83
C GLY A 217 16.55 14.25 1.99
N VAL A 218 16.11 14.64 3.19
CA VAL A 218 16.96 14.61 4.40
C VAL A 218 17.36 13.18 4.75
N PHE A 219 16.41 12.24 4.67
CA PHE A 219 16.70 10.82 4.90
C PHE A 219 17.73 10.30 3.90
N GLU A 220 17.55 10.51 2.59
CA GLU A 220 18.49 10.08 1.56
C GLU A 220 19.88 10.67 1.77
N ARG A 221 19.99 11.97 1.97
CA ARG A 221 21.30 12.63 2.23
C ARG A 221 21.99 12.11 3.47
N ARG A 222 21.27 11.68 4.51
CA ARG A 222 21.86 11.00 5.68
C ARG A 222 22.53 9.70 5.26
N VAL A 223 21.87 8.87 4.47
CA VAL A 223 22.44 7.61 3.97
C VAL A 223 23.65 7.87 3.07
N LEU A 224 23.53 8.79 2.11
CA LEU A 224 24.61 9.14 1.19
C LEU A 224 25.85 9.69 1.92
N ARG A 225 25.67 10.52 2.95
CA ARG A 225 26.80 10.97 3.79
C ARG A 225 27.50 9.83 4.51
N THR A 226 26.77 8.80 4.88
CA THR A 226 27.38 7.59 5.47
C THR A 226 28.17 6.79 4.45
N ILE A 227 27.70 6.76 3.20
CA ILE A 227 28.38 6.05 2.09
C ILE A 227 29.66 6.77 1.67
N PHE A 228 29.58 8.09 1.44
CA PHE A 228 30.67 8.89 0.85
C PHE A 228 31.59 9.56 1.87
N GLY A 229 31.16 9.65 3.13
CA GLY A 229 31.94 10.29 4.19
C GLY A 229 32.07 11.81 4.03
N GLY A 230 33.02 12.38 4.78
CA GLY A 230 33.42 13.79 4.65
C GLY A 230 34.33 14.05 3.45
N VAL A 231 34.73 15.30 3.28
CA VAL A 231 35.78 15.73 2.35
C VAL A 231 36.81 16.55 3.11
N GLN A 232 38.09 16.35 2.79
CA GLN A 232 39.16 17.16 3.32
C GLN A 232 39.43 18.32 2.37
N GLU A 233 39.43 19.54 2.89
CA GLU A 233 39.68 20.76 2.16
C GLU A 233 40.67 21.59 2.97
N ASN A 234 41.81 21.92 2.39
CA ASN A 234 42.91 22.64 3.05
C ASN A 234 43.36 22.00 4.40
N GLY A 235 43.40 20.67 4.46
CA GLY A 235 43.77 19.94 5.68
C GLY A 235 42.62 19.75 6.70
N VAL A 236 41.50 20.43 6.55
CA VAL A 236 40.36 20.38 7.48
C VAL A 236 39.26 19.48 6.92
N TRP A 237 38.72 18.59 7.77
CA TRP A 237 37.58 17.74 7.41
C TRP A 237 36.30 18.52 7.51
N ARG A 238 35.52 18.54 6.42
CA ARG A 238 34.17 19.09 6.41
C ARG A 238 33.12 18.09 5.91
N ARG A 239 31.89 18.36 6.28
CA ARG A 239 30.70 17.65 5.77
C ARG A 239 30.48 18.01 4.32
N ARG A 240 30.20 17.00 3.47
CA ARG A 240 29.84 17.22 2.06
C ARG A 240 28.54 18.00 1.93
N MET A 241 28.52 18.93 0.99
CA MET A 241 27.35 19.69 0.62
C MET A 241 26.36 18.83 -0.19
N ASN A 242 25.12 19.29 -0.34
CA ASN A 242 24.08 18.49 -1.00
C ASN A 242 24.38 18.27 -2.49
N HIS A 243 24.90 19.27 -3.20
CA HIS A 243 25.28 19.14 -4.61
C HIS A 243 26.46 18.17 -4.82
N GLU A 244 27.42 18.15 -3.90
CA GLU A 244 28.54 17.20 -3.95
C GLU A 244 28.04 15.74 -3.77
N LEU A 245 27.06 15.54 -2.88
CA LEU A 245 26.46 14.23 -2.70
C LEU A 245 25.69 13.79 -3.95
N ALA A 246 24.94 14.70 -4.57
CA ALA A 246 24.20 14.42 -5.80
C ALA A 246 25.15 14.05 -6.95
N ALA A 247 26.23 14.80 -7.13
CA ALA A 247 27.25 14.52 -8.15
C ALA A 247 27.93 13.14 -7.94
N LEU A 248 28.28 12.80 -6.68
CA LEU A 248 28.88 11.50 -6.36
C LEU A 248 27.92 10.34 -6.48
N TYR A 249 26.65 10.58 -6.17
CA TYR A 249 25.60 9.56 -6.29
C TYR A 249 25.29 9.26 -7.76
N GLY A 250 25.20 10.31 -8.60
CA GLY A 250 24.97 10.18 -10.04
C GLY A 250 23.66 9.52 -10.43
N GLU A 251 22.70 9.46 -9.52
CA GLU A 251 21.40 8.77 -9.69
C GLU A 251 20.25 9.70 -9.28
N PRO A 252 19.03 9.45 -9.78
CA PRO A 252 17.88 10.23 -9.39
C PRO A 252 17.64 10.22 -7.88
N SER A 253 17.33 11.41 -7.32
CA SER A 253 16.99 11.53 -5.91
C SER A 253 15.73 10.74 -5.56
N ILE A 254 15.57 10.39 -4.29
CA ILE A 254 14.39 9.68 -3.79
C ILE A 254 13.09 10.43 -4.11
N GLN A 255 13.12 11.77 -4.14
CA GLN A 255 11.97 12.59 -4.52
C GLN A 255 11.61 12.41 -6.00
N LYS A 256 12.60 12.43 -6.90
CA LYS A 256 12.40 12.16 -8.34
C LYS A 256 11.86 10.75 -8.55
N VAL A 257 12.39 9.75 -7.84
CA VAL A 257 11.92 8.36 -7.91
C VAL A 257 10.46 8.26 -7.46
N ALA A 258 10.06 8.94 -6.38
CA ALA A 258 8.69 8.96 -5.91
C ALA A 258 7.74 9.61 -6.93
N LYS A 259 8.12 10.75 -7.53
CA LYS A 259 7.34 11.39 -8.62
C LYS A 259 7.21 10.48 -9.83
N ALA A 260 8.32 9.91 -10.31
CA ALA A 260 8.32 9.00 -11.45
C ALA A 260 7.46 7.75 -11.23
N GLY A 261 7.46 7.20 -10.00
CA GLY A 261 6.59 6.08 -9.61
C GLY A 261 5.11 6.44 -9.70
N ARG A 262 4.71 7.61 -9.18
CA ARG A 262 3.34 8.11 -9.25
C ARG A 262 2.88 8.33 -10.70
N ILE A 263 3.71 8.97 -11.53
CA ILE A 263 3.42 9.16 -12.95
C ILE A 263 3.31 7.81 -13.67
N ARG A 264 4.22 6.86 -13.39
CA ARG A 264 4.17 5.50 -13.97
C ARG A 264 2.84 4.82 -13.63
N TRP A 265 2.41 4.89 -12.37
CA TRP A 265 1.15 4.34 -11.91
C TRP A 265 -0.05 5.03 -12.58
N ALA A 266 -0.03 6.37 -12.70
CA ALA A 266 -1.08 7.12 -13.38
C ALA A 266 -1.29 6.63 -14.83
N GLY A 267 -0.21 6.42 -15.58
CA GLY A 267 -0.28 5.83 -16.91
C GLY A 267 -0.82 4.41 -16.92
N HIS A 268 -0.50 3.60 -15.91
CA HIS A 268 -1.06 2.26 -15.76
C HIS A 268 -2.58 2.31 -15.54
N VAL A 269 -3.05 3.14 -14.61
CA VAL A 269 -4.48 3.31 -14.32
C VAL A 269 -5.23 3.86 -15.54
N ALA A 270 -4.66 4.82 -16.28
CA ALA A 270 -5.27 5.37 -17.48
C ALA A 270 -5.51 4.31 -18.57
N ARG A 271 -4.65 3.28 -18.66
CA ARG A 271 -4.77 2.17 -19.63
C ARG A 271 -5.60 0.99 -19.15
N MET A 272 -6.08 0.98 -17.90
CA MET A 272 -6.97 -0.07 -17.41
C MET A 272 -8.30 -0.06 -18.17
N PRO A 273 -9.02 -1.19 -18.24
CA PRO A 273 -10.39 -1.23 -18.77
C PRO A 273 -11.31 -0.25 -18.03
N ASP A 274 -12.29 0.32 -18.72
CA ASP A 274 -13.19 1.35 -18.16
C ASP A 274 -14.04 0.86 -16.98
N ASN A 275 -14.28 -0.44 -16.88
CA ASN A 275 -14.97 -1.06 -15.77
C ASN A 275 -14.07 -1.41 -14.57
N ASN A 276 -12.76 -1.15 -14.66
CA ASN A 276 -11.83 -1.43 -13.56
C ASN A 276 -12.10 -0.47 -12.39
N PRO A 277 -12.27 -0.96 -11.14
CA PRO A 277 -12.55 -0.12 -9.99
C PRO A 277 -11.52 1.00 -9.77
N ALA A 278 -10.23 0.74 -9.94
CA ALA A 278 -9.18 1.76 -9.80
C ALA A 278 -9.33 2.90 -10.82
N LYS A 279 -9.65 2.56 -12.10
CA LYS A 279 -9.93 3.57 -13.13
C LYS A 279 -11.21 4.34 -12.85
N LEU A 280 -12.26 3.66 -12.38
CA LEU A 280 -13.52 4.30 -12.01
C LEU A 280 -13.33 5.30 -10.86
N VAL A 281 -12.58 4.96 -9.80
CA VAL A 281 -12.26 5.88 -8.70
C VAL A 281 -11.44 7.06 -9.21
N PHE A 282 -10.49 6.83 -10.10
CA PHE A 282 -9.65 7.88 -10.67
C PHE A 282 -10.40 8.83 -11.61
N ALA A 283 -11.31 8.30 -12.44
CA ALA A 283 -12.04 9.07 -13.45
C ALA A 283 -13.26 9.80 -12.87
N ASN A 284 -13.87 9.27 -11.82
CA ASN A 284 -15.08 9.81 -11.22
C ASN A 284 -14.77 10.81 -10.09
N HIS A 285 -15.73 11.69 -9.85
CA HIS A 285 -15.70 12.63 -8.75
C HIS A 285 -16.87 12.36 -7.80
N PRO A 286 -16.69 12.55 -6.47
CA PRO A 286 -17.80 12.50 -5.53
C PRO A 286 -18.87 13.52 -5.92
N VAL A 287 -20.13 13.12 -5.76
CA VAL A 287 -21.28 14.03 -5.95
C VAL A 287 -21.21 15.15 -4.90
N GLY A 288 -21.44 16.38 -5.33
CA GLY A 288 -21.44 17.58 -4.48
C GLY A 288 -20.35 18.57 -4.82
N THR A 289 -20.43 19.74 -4.20
CA THR A 289 -19.44 20.81 -4.35
C THR A 289 -18.35 20.70 -3.29
N ARG A 290 -17.12 20.98 -3.69
CA ARG A 290 -15.99 21.02 -2.76
C ARG A 290 -16.15 22.20 -1.81
N ARG A 291 -15.94 22.00 -0.50
CA ARG A 291 -15.97 23.09 0.49
C ARG A 291 -14.96 24.17 0.09
N ARG A 292 -15.28 25.44 0.37
CA ARG A 292 -14.34 26.57 0.19
C ARG A 292 -13.23 26.48 1.24
N GLY A 293 -12.00 26.90 0.89
CA GLY A 293 -10.83 26.93 1.77
C GLY A 293 -9.67 26.06 1.26
N ALA A 294 -8.60 25.94 2.05
CA ALA A 294 -7.41 25.14 1.75
C ALA A 294 -7.73 23.63 1.84
N GLN A 295 -8.17 23.08 0.73
CA GLN A 295 -8.49 21.66 0.62
C GLN A 295 -7.23 20.82 0.41
N ARG A 296 -7.17 19.62 1.01
CA ARG A 296 -6.10 18.66 0.71
C ARG A 296 -6.08 18.33 -0.78
N ALA A 297 -4.88 18.23 -1.35
CA ALA A 297 -4.73 17.90 -2.76
C ALA A 297 -5.27 16.48 -3.04
N ARG A 298 -5.99 16.31 -4.14
CA ARG A 298 -6.35 14.99 -4.66
C ARG A 298 -5.12 14.35 -5.31
N TRP A 299 -5.11 13.04 -5.36
CA TRP A 299 -4.05 12.32 -6.06
C TRP A 299 -3.92 12.73 -7.54
N ALA A 300 -5.05 12.93 -8.23
CA ALA A 300 -5.05 13.44 -9.61
C ALA A 300 -4.41 14.82 -9.74
N ASP A 301 -4.68 15.74 -8.80
CA ASP A 301 -4.08 17.08 -8.79
C ASP A 301 -2.55 16.99 -8.57
N GLN A 302 -2.08 16.00 -7.79
CA GLN A 302 -0.66 15.77 -7.60
C GLN A 302 0.01 15.22 -8.86
N VAL A 303 -0.65 14.28 -9.56
CA VAL A 303 -0.17 13.77 -10.86
C VAL A 303 -0.04 14.91 -11.87
N GLU A 304 -1.04 15.79 -11.95
CA GLU A 304 -1.01 16.93 -12.86
C GLU A 304 0.14 17.90 -12.54
N ARG A 305 0.38 18.18 -11.25
CA ARG A 305 1.53 19.01 -10.81
C ARG A 305 2.88 18.36 -11.16
N ASP A 306 3.01 17.06 -10.94
CA ASP A 306 4.22 16.34 -11.26
C ASP A 306 4.50 16.33 -12.77
N LEU A 307 3.48 16.19 -13.61
CA LEU A 307 3.59 16.27 -15.07
C LEU A 307 3.89 17.69 -15.56
N ALA A 308 3.28 18.72 -14.95
CA ALA A 308 3.58 20.10 -15.27
C ALA A 308 5.06 20.44 -15.01
N SER A 309 5.67 19.84 -13.97
CA SER A 309 7.10 20.05 -13.67
C SER A 309 8.06 19.53 -14.78
N VAL A 310 7.56 18.69 -15.70
CA VAL A 310 8.31 18.18 -16.86
C VAL A 310 7.74 18.69 -18.20
N GLY A 311 7.02 19.82 -18.16
CA GLY A 311 6.52 20.50 -19.37
C GLY A 311 5.35 19.78 -20.06
N ARG A 312 4.60 18.96 -19.32
CA ARG A 312 3.42 18.27 -19.84
C ARG A 312 2.13 18.91 -19.36
N ASP A 313 1.18 19.06 -20.29
CA ASP A 313 -0.12 19.70 -20.04
C ASP A 313 -1.18 18.71 -19.51
N ARG A 314 -2.42 19.22 -19.35
CA ARG A 314 -3.57 18.46 -18.87
C ARG A 314 -4.03 17.32 -19.82
N ARG A 315 -3.51 17.24 -21.07
CA ARG A 315 -3.86 16.20 -22.05
C ARG A 315 -3.04 14.91 -21.88
N TRP A 316 -2.36 14.76 -20.77
CA TRP A 316 -1.50 13.62 -20.49
C TRP A 316 -2.19 12.25 -20.63
N ARG A 317 -3.53 12.17 -20.44
CA ARG A 317 -4.27 10.90 -20.58
C ARG A 317 -4.16 10.33 -22.00
N ALA A 318 -4.19 11.16 -23.01
CA ALA A 318 -3.96 10.74 -24.41
C ALA A 318 -2.52 10.22 -24.60
N ALA A 319 -1.52 10.90 -24.03
CA ALA A 319 -0.12 10.45 -24.07
C ALA A 319 0.07 9.11 -23.32
N ALA A 320 -0.68 8.88 -22.23
CA ALA A 320 -0.62 7.65 -21.44
C ALA A 320 -1.07 6.41 -22.21
N ALA A 321 -1.91 6.55 -23.25
CA ALA A 321 -2.31 5.44 -24.13
C ALA A 321 -1.11 4.83 -24.88
N ASN A 322 -0.13 5.65 -25.26
CA ASN A 322 1.10 5.19 -25.88
C ASN A 322 2.16 4.85 -24.81
N ARG A 323 2.45 3.56 -24.64
CA ARG A 323 3.39 3.06 -23.61
C ARG A 323 4.83 3.55 -23.81
N VAL A 324 5.26 3.72 -25.07
CA VAL A 324 6.63 4.18 -25.38
C VAL A 324 6.78 5.66 -24.99
N LEU A 325 5.85 6.49 -25.45
CA LEU A 325 5.82 7.92 -25.11
C LEU A 325 5.71 8.10 -23.59
N TRP A 326 4.86 7.30 -22.92
CA TRP A 326 4.71 7.40 -21.46
C TRP A 326 5.98 7.04 -20.71
N ARG A 327 6.73 6.04 -21.19
CA ARG A 327 8.04 5.69 -20.62
C ARG A 327 9.01 6.86 -20.74
N GLN A 328 9.10 7.51 -21.91
CA GLN A 328 9.95 8.69 -22.10
C GLN A 328 9.59 9.84 -21.14
N ILE A 329 8.29 10.06 -20.87
CA ILE A 329 7.83 11.04 -19.86
C ILE A 329 8.30 10.65 -18.45
N VAL A 330 8.17 9.38 -18.07
CA VAL A 330 8.67 8.89 -16.76
C VAL A 330 10.19 9.07 -16.65
N ASP A 331 10.93 8.77 -17.72
CA ASP A 331 12.40 8.87 -17.74
C ASP A 331 12.86 10.33 -17.67
N SER A 332 12.12 11.28 -18.27
CA SER A 332 12.42 12.72 -18.15
C SER A 332 12.25 13.29 -16.74
N VAL A 333 11.48 12.63 -15.86
CA VAL A 333 11.40 13.00 -14.43
C VAL A 333 12.63 12.53 -13.68
N LEU A 334 13.25 11.44 -14.13
CA LEU A 334 14.42 10.85 -13.49
C LEU A 334 15.72 11.55 -13.88
N SER A 335 15.77 12.13 -15.08
CA SER A 335 16.90 12.99 -15.49
C SER A 335 16.94 14.30 -14.69
#